data_d1753c136dcf0f6c0b8167872c2a13f4
#
_entry.id   d1753c136dcf0f6c0b8167872c2a13f4
#
_cell.length_a   1.000
_cell.length_b   1.000
_cell.length_c   1.000
_cell.angle_alpha   90.00
_cell.angle_beta   90.00
_cell.angle_gamma   90.00
#
_symmetry.space_group_name_H-M   'P 1'
#
loop_
_entity.id
_entity.type
_entity.pdbx_description
1 polymer ?
#
loop_
_entity_poly.entity_id
_entity_poly.type
_entity_poly.pdbx_seq_one_letter_code
_entity_poly.pdbx_strand_id
1 'polypeptide(L)'
;MMSDERYMWRAIDLARRAELQAVCPNPRVGAVLVWQDRVIGEGYHRKCGEGHAEVNCLDSVAPEDEPKIPDSTLYVTLEPCSHQGRTPSCARMLISRGIRRVVVGCLDPNPLVSGRGISLLCQSGIEVSAGCLEEECRQVARVFLTNQEQGRPYIILKWAESADHFLDRLRQSPEERPVAFSTPHTRMLVHRLRSRCSGIVVGRRTLELDRPSLTNRYWPLSPYSPKRFLLSSQEVDLEPGWELLRSVSPESMSYLLMENVTSLLVEGGAETLRAFLEADLWDEIYVEQVPDVTLGEGVKAPSLDALTPDRELVRDGHHLYRYRRWA
;
A
#
# COMPACT_ATOMS: atom_id res chain seq x y z
N MET A 1 26.32 -12.50 -4.76
CA MET A 1 24.94 -12.22 -5.21
C MET A 1 23.90 -13.09 -4.49
N MET A 2 23.94 -14.44 -4.54
CA MET A 2 22.92 -15.29 -3.84
C MET A 2 22.83 -15.08 -2.31
N SER A 3 23.91 -14.66 -1.64
CA SER A 3 23.88 -14.40 -0.18
C SER A 3 23.14 -13.09 0.16
N ASP A 4 23.33 -12.02 -0.63
CA ASP A 4 22.73 -10.71 -0.36
C ASP A 4 21.22 -10.74 -0.56
N GLU A 5 20.72 -11.40 -1.61
CA GLU A 5 19.30 -11.58 -1.86
C GLU A 5 18.57 -12.30 -0.71
N ARG A 6 19.21 -13.33 -0.11
CA ARG A 6 18.63 -14.05 1.03
C ARG A 6 18.32 -13.11 2.20
N TYR A 7 19.25 -12.21 2.53
CA TYR A 7 19.06 -11.29 3.63
C TYR A 7 18.16 -10.12 3.28
N MET A 8 18.16 -9.69 2.01
CA MET A 8 17.21 -8.70 1.51
C MET A 8 15.77 -9.25 1.52
N TRP A 9 15.54 -10.52 1.14
CA TRP A 9 14.24 -11.16 1.32
C TRP A 9 13.77 -11.14 2.78
N ARG A 10 14.69 -11.37 3.72
CA ARG A 10 14.37 -11.27 5.15
C ARG A 10 13.98 -9.86 5.55
N ALA A 11 14.69 -8.84 5.06
CA ALA A 11 14.34 -7.43 5.29
C ALA A 11 12.97 -7.09 4.69
N ILE A 12 12.65 -7.59 3.49
CA ILE A 12 11.34 -7.45 2.83
C ILE A 12 10.23 -8.07 3.70
N ASP A 13 10.44 -9.25 4.25
CA ASP A 13 9.46 -9.91 5.12
C ASP A 13 9.23 -9.14 6.42
N LEU A 14 10.26 -8.53 6.98
CA LEU A 14 10.14 -7.63 8.12
C LEU A 14 9.33 -6.39 7.77
N ALA A 15 9.63 -5.74 6.64
CA ALA A 15 8.87 -4.59 6.16
C ALA A 15 7.37 -4.90 5.97
N ARG A 16 7.04 -6.11 5.50
CA ARG A 16 5.64 -6.57 5.32
C ARG A 16 4.86 -6.71 6.62
N ARG A 17 5.53 -6.84 7.78
CA ARG A 17 4.89 -6.91 9.11
C ARG A 17 4.31 -5.57 9.54
N ALA A 18 4.86 -4.46 9.04
CA ALA A 18 4.34 -3.14 9.36
C ALA A 18 2.89 -2.99 8.86
N GLU A 19 2.01 -2.51 9.73
CA GLU A 19 0.65 -2.16 9.33
C GLU A 19 0.69 -0.86 8.52
N LEU A 20 0.12 -0.86 7.31
CA LEU A 20 0.27 0.25 6.37
C LEU A 20 -0.21 1.58 6.98
N GLN A 21 -1.38 1.57 7.63
CA GLN A 21 -1.93 2.78 8.23
C GLN A 21 -1.16 3.26 9.48
N ALA A 22 -0.48 2.35 10.18
CA ALA A 22 0.34 2.72 11.33
C ALA A 22 1.59 3.50 10.93
N VAL A 23 2.19 3.15 9.78
CA VAL A 23 3.42 3.80 9.31
C VAL A 23 3.17 5.03 8.46
N CYS A 24 2.01 5.16 7.82
CA CYS A 24 1.69 6.32 6.96
C CYS A 24 1.88 7.66 7.70
N PRO A 25 2.44 8.69 7.01
CA PRO A 25 2.81 8.74 5.60
C PRO A 25 4.18 8.11 5.27
N ASN A 26 4.90 7.56 6.25
CA ASN A 26 6.21 6.95 6.07
C ASN A 26 6.12 5.62 5.27
N PRO A 27 7.23 5.19 4.64
CA PRO A 27 7.29 3.92 3.94
C PRO A 27 7.36 2.73 4.91
N ARG A 28 6.96 1.57 4.41
CA ARG A 28 7.25 0.28 5.04
C ARG A 28 8.68 -0.09 4.72
N VAL A 29 9.52 -0.13 5.73
CA VAL A 29 10.95 -0.44 5.62
C VAL A 29 11.30 -1.55 6.58
N GLY A 30 12.19 -2.45 6.15
CA GLY A 30 12.79 -3.49 6.97
C GLY A 30 14.31 -3.45 6.86
N ALA A 31 15.00 -3.86 7.92
CA ALA A 31 16.43 -3.90 7.98
C ALA A 31 16.92 -5.17 8.70
N VAL A 32 18.05 -5.72 8.25
CA VAL A 32 18.70 -6.90 8.81
C VAL A 32 20.18 -6.65 8.91
N LEU A 33 20.78 -6.93 10.07
CA LEU A 33 22.20 -6.82 10.30
C LEU A 33 22.82 -8.22 10.37
N VAL A 34 23.85 -8.46 9.56
CA VAL A 34 24.48 -9.78 9.39
C VAL A 34 25.98 -9.73 9.66
N TRP A 35 26.45 -10.59 10.53
CA TRP A 35 27.87 -10.82 10.81
C TRP A 35 28.22 -12.28 10.51
N GLN A 36 29.20 -12.52 9.62
CA GLN A 36 29.67 -13.88 9.24
C GLN A 36 28.49 -14.85 8.95
N ASP A 37 27.59 -14.48 8.05
CA ASP A 37 26.39 -15.24 7.67
C ASP A 37 25.37 -15.50 8.80
N ARG A 38 25.54 -14.92 9.98
CA ARG A 38 24.61 -14.95 11.10
C ARG A 38 23.88 -13.62 11.22
N VAL A 39 22.55 -13.66 11.25
CA VAL A 39 21.74 -12.49 11.58
C VAL A 39 21.91 -12.16 13.06
N ILE A 40 22.36 -10.94 13.36
CA ILE A 40 22.59 -10.43 14.73
C ILE A 40 21.62 -9.31 15.11
N GLY A 41 20.91 -8.70 14.14
CA GLY A 41 19.90 -7.68 14.38
C GLY A 41 18.84 -7.69 13.31
N GLU A 42 17.59 -7.38 13.68
CA GLU A 42 16.43 -7.29 12.79
C GLU A 42 15.50 -6.16 13.22
N GLY A 43 15.02 -5.39 12.26
CA GLY A 43 14.08 -4.31 12.54
C GLY A 43 13.19 -3.95 11.38
N TYR A 44 12.07 -3.32 11.68
CA TYR A 44 11.23 -2.68 10.68
C TYR A 44 10.59 -1.42 11.27
N HIS A 45 10.20 -0.48 10.42
CA HIS A 45 9.47 0.69 10.86
C HIS A 45 8.07 0.30 11.30
N ARG A 46 7.75 0.46 12.58
CA ARG A 46 6.51 -0.06 13.19
C ARG A 46 5.37 0.95 13.12
N LYS A 47 5.69 2.22 13.36
CA LYS A 47 4.71 3.29 13.45
C LYS A 47 5.34 4.65 13.15
N CYS A 48 4.57 5.53 12.49
CA CYS A 48 4.98 6.91 12.25
C CYS A 48 5.33 7.63 13.57
N GLY A 49 6.49 8.29 13.58
CA GLY A 49 7.03 8.96 14.77
C GLY A 49 7.90 8.07 15.67
N GLU A 50 7.96 6.77 15.44
CA GLU A 50 8.87 5.83 16.12
C GLU A 50 10.16 5.62 15.31
N GLY A 51 11.09 4.79 15.85
CA GLY A 51 12.36 4.47 15.21
C GLY A 51 12.19 3.89 13.80
N HIS A 52 13.06 4.30 12.89
CA HIS A 52 13.16 3.70 11.57
C HIS A 52 13.65 2.26 11.64
N ALA A 53 13.58 1.53 10.53
CA ALA A 53 13.95 0.12 10.46
C ALA A 53 15.40 -0.12 10.92
N GLU A 54 16.31 0.76 10.49
CA GLU A 54 17.74 0.69 10.83
C GLU A 54 17.97 0.89 12.32
N VAL A 55 17.27 1.84 12.95
CA VAL A 55 17.32 2.07 14.42
C VAL A 55 16.83 0.82 15.13
N ASN A 56 15.64 0.35 14.80
CA ASN A 56 15.05 -0.83 15.42
C ASN A 56 15.90 -2.10 15.20
N CYS A 57 16.61 -2.18 14.06
CA CYS A 57 17.53 -3.27 13.76
C CYS A 57 18.75 -3.24 14.69
N LEU A 58 19.40 -2.08 14.84
CA LEU A 58 20.55 -1.94 15.73
C LEU A 58 20.18 -2.10 17.20
N ASP A 59 19.02 -1.58 17.62
CA ASP A 59 18.51 -1.71 18.99
C ASP A 59 18.13 -3.16 19.35
N SER A 60 17.96 -4.04 18.35
CA SER A 60 17.66 -5.47 18.55
C SER A 60 18.92 -6.34 18.74
N VAL A 61 20.11 -5.77 18.53
CA VAL A 61 21.38 -6.50 18.68
C VAL A 61 21.61 -6.84 20.16
N ALA A 62 21.92 -8.10 20.43
CA ALA A 62 22.23 -8.54 21.78
C ALA A 62 23.54 -7.91 22.28
N PRO A 63 23.70 -7.63 23.59
CA PRO A 63 24.92 -6.97 24.13
C PRO A 63 26.23 -7.71 23.77
N GLU A 64 26.24 -9.02 23.72
CA GLU A 64 27.37 -9.84 23.31
C GLU A 64 27.75 -9.75 21.82
N ASP A 65 26.81 -9.25 21.01
CA ASP A 65 26.99 -9.04 19.57
C ASP A 65 27.32 -7.59 19.21
N GLU A 66 27.11 -6.62 20.11
CA GLU A 66 27.43 -5.20 19.91
C GLU A 66 28.85 -4.96 19.32
N PRO A 67 29.94 -5.62 19.81
CA PRO A 67 31.28 -5.42 19.24
C PRO A 67 31.40 -5.88 17.78
N LYS A 68 30.45 -6.66 17.26
CA LYS A 68 30.47 -7.19 15.89
C LYS A 68 29.82 -6.26 14.88
N ILE A 69 29.09 -5.22 15.33
CA ILE A 69 28.37 -4.27 14.46
C ILE A 69 29.29 -3.65 13.39
N PRO A 70 30.53 -3.18 13.71
CA PRO A 70 31.39 -2.57 12.70
C PRO A 70 31.78 -3.53 11.55
N ASP A 71 31.91 -4.82 11.83
CA ASP A 71 32.31 -5.83 10.84
C ASP A 71 31.07 -6.55 10.20
N SER A 72 29.89 -5.99 10.39
CA SER A 72 28.63 -6.53 9.86
C SER A 72 28.20 -5.81 8.57
N THR A 73 27.34 -6.49 7.80
CA THR A 73 26.64 -5.90 6.65
C THR A 73 25.18 -5.60 7.04
N LEU A 74 24.75 -4.37 6.79
CA LEU A 74 23.34 -3.98 6.92
C LEU A 74 22.63 -4.14 5.59
N TYR A 75 21.50 -4.82 5.59
CA TYR A 75 20.54 -4.92 4.47
C TYR A 75 19.31 -4.10 4.81
N VAL A 76 18.93 -3.19 3.94
CA VAL A 76 17.77 -2.30 4.14
C VAL A 76 16.99 -2.15 2.85
N THR A 77 15.66 -2.26 2.95
CA THR A 77 14.78 -2.29 1.76
C THR A 77 14.63 -0.95 1.02
N LEU A 78 14.94 0.17 1.70
CA LEU A 78 14.87 1.53 1.13
C LEU A 78 16.11 2.30 1.56
N GLU A 79 16.56 3.25 0.74
CA GLU A 79 17.68 4.14 1.01
C GLU A 79 17.62 4.75 2.42
N PRO A 80 18.68 4.64 3.25
CA PRO A 80 18.73 5.27 4.56
C PRO A 80 18.60 6.80 4.47
N CYS A 81 17.71 7.37 5.27
CA CYS A 81 17.46 8.81 5.25
C CYS A 81 18.73 9.63 5.57
N SER A 82 18.92 10.75 4.85
CA SER A 82 20.06 11.68 5.02
C SER A 82 19.72 12.94 5.79
N HIS A 83 18.43 13.34 5.83
CA HIS A 83 17.99 14.57 6.49
C HIS A 83 17.93 14.39 8.02
N GLN A 84 18.30 15.43 8.73
CA GLN A 84 18.24 15.48 10.19
C GLN A 84 16.83 15.96 10.59
N GLY A 85 16.08 15.07 11.25
CA GLY A 85 14.82 15.40 11.89
C GLY A 85 15.01 15.71 13.38
N ARG A 86 14.10 15.19 14.21
CA ARG A 86 14.23 15.25 15.69
C ARG A 86 15.38 14.35 16.20
N THR A 87 15.76 13.35 15.43
CA THR A 87 16.86 12.42 15.67
C THR A 87 17.89 12.52 14.54
N PRO A 88 19.16 12.09 14.74
CA PRO A 88 20.11 11.95 13.65
C PRO A 88 19.54 11.09 12.52
N SER A 89 19.89 11.41 11.26
CA SER A 89 19.50 10.60 10.13
C SER A 89 20.07 9.16 10.23
N CYS A 90 19.37 8.20 9.64
CA CYS A 90 19.83 6.81 9.64
C CYS A 90 21.25 6.68 9.05
N ALA A 91 21.55 7.39 7.94
CA ALA A 91 22.91 7.39 7.37
C ALA A 91 23.98 7.85 8.38
N ARG A 92 23.74 8.94 9.13
CA ARG A 92 24.69 9.41 10.16
C ARG A 92 24.81 8.44 11.33
N MET A 93 23.72 7.83 11.74
CA MET A 93 23.73 6.79 12.77
C MET A 93 24.56 5.58 12.33
N LEU A 94 24.38 5.08 11.12
CA LEU A 94 25.18 3.96 10.58
C LEU A 94 26.67 4.29 10.56
N ILE A 95 27.04 5.51 10.16
CA ILE A 95 28.42 6.00 10.21
C ILE A 95 28.97 5.99 11.66
N SER A 96 28.20 6.52 12.61
CA SER A 96 28.62 6.58 14.02
C SER A 96 28.76 5.19 14.66
N ARG A 97 28.01 4.19 14.17
CA ARG A 97 28.11 2.79 14.61
C ARG A 97 29.24 2.03 13.93
N GLY A 98 29.96 2.67 12.99
CA GLY A 98 31.13 2.13 12.31
C GLY A 98 30.83 1.02 11.30
N ILE A 99 29.58 0.91 10.82
CA ILE A 99 29.21 -0.09 9.81
C ILE A 99 30.03 0.15 8.54
N ARG A 100 30.60 -0.92 7.97
CA ARG A 100 31.48 -0.83 6.80
C ARG A 100 30.80 -1.19 5.48
N ARG A 101 29.68 -1.91 5.51
CA ARG A 101 28.95 -2.33 4.31
C ARG A 101 27.43 -2.20 4.49
N VAL A 102 26.78 -1.59 3.50
CA VAL A 102 25.32 -1.43 3.43
C VAL A 102 24.81 -1.91 2.07
N VAL A 103 23.81 -2.78 2.07
CA VAL A 103 23.09 -3.23 0.87
C VAL A 103 21.70 -2.63 0.89
N VAL A 104 21.40 -1.84 -0.14
CA VAL A 104 20.12 -1.11 -0.28
C VAL A 104 19.26 -1.79 -1.34
N GLY A 105 17.97 -1.98 -1.04
CA GLY A 105 17.00 -2.52 -1.97
C GLY A 105 16.65 -1.53 -3.08
N CYS A 106 15.97 -0.44 -2.77
CA CYS A 106 15.62 0.61 -3.72
C CYS A 106 15.97 2.01 -3.19
N LEU A 107 16.06 2.97 -4.12
CA LEU A 107 16.32 4.37 -3.80
C LEU A 107 15.06 5.07 -3.28
N ASP A 108 15.24 6.13 -2.50
CA ASP A 108 14.17 7.06 -2.17
C ASP A 108 13.90 7.94 -3.42
N PRO A 109 12.67 8.02 -3.93
CA PRO A 109 12.37 8.77 -5.15
C PRO A 109 12.32 10.28 -4.93
N ASN A 110 12.29 10.76 -3.69
CA ASN A 110 12.23 12.18 -3.39
C ASN A 110 13.52 12.88 -3.87
N PRO A 111 13.46 13.82 -4.84
CA PRO A 111 14.65 14.48 -5.40
C PRO A 111 15.53 15.21 -4.35
N LEU A 112 14.94 15.56 -3.21
CA LEU A 112 15.65 16.18 -2.09
C LEU A 112 16.43 15.16 -1.24
N VAL A 113 16.17 13.86 -1.42
CA VAL A 113 16.73 12.75 -0.62
C VAL A 113 17.48 11.78 -1.50
N SER A 114 16.98 11.52 -2.70
CA SER A 114 17.49 10.51 -3.65
C SER A 114 19.00 10.53 -3.80
N GLY A 115 19.65 9.42 -3.49
CA GLY A 115 21.09 9.25 -3.57
C GLY A 115 21.90 9.99 -2.50
N ARG A 116 21.31 10.86 -1.68
CA ARG A 116 22.03 11.63 -0.66
C ARG A 116 22.42 10.77 0.54
N GLY A 117 21.58 9.82 0.94
CA GLY A 117 21.88 8.87 1.98
C GLY A 117 23.06 7.98 1.57
N ILE A 118 23.00 7.40 0.39
CA ILE A 118 24.07 6.60 -0.19
C ILE A 118 25.36 7.43 -0.34
N SER A 119 25.27 8.64 -0.91
CA SER A 119 26.43 9.52 -1.08
C SER A 119 27.11 9.83 0.25
N LEU A 120 26.34 10.10 1.31
CA LEU A 120 26.88 10.37 2.64
C LEU A 120 27.61 9.14 3.23
N LEU A 121 27.04 7.95 3.05
CA LEU A 121 27.67 6.69 3.47
C LEU A 121 28.98 6.45 2.72
N CYS A 122 28.98 6.55 1.38
CA CYS A 122 30.17 6.38 0.54
C CYS A 122 31.29 7.39 0.87
N GLN A 123 30.95 8.69 1.05
CA GLN A 123 31.90 9.72 1.45
C GLN A 123 32.54 9.45 2.83
N SER A 124 31.87 8.67 3.67
CA SER A 124 32.36 8.24 5.00
C SER A 124 33.15 6.93 4.95
N GLY A 125 33.43 6.39 3.76
CA GLY A 125 34.20 5.16 3.56
C GLY A 125 33.39 3.86 3.72
N ILE A 126 32.05 3.95 3.72
CA ILE A 126 31.18 2.77 3.77
C ILE A 126 30.99 2.22 2.36
N GLU A 127 31.16 0.91 2.19
CA GLU A 127 30.82 0.21 0.95
C GLU A 127 29.30 0.12 0.80
N VAL A 128 28.75 0.64 -0.29
CA VAL A 128 27.30 0.61 -0.55
C VAL A 128 27.01 -0.08 -1.87
N SER A 129 26.12 -1.08 -1.84
CA SER A 129 25.54 -1.73 -3.01
C SER A 129 24.04 -1.41 -3.05
N ALA A 130 23.52 -0.93 -4.18
CA ALA A 130 22.09 -0.62 -4.35
C ALA A 130 21.47 -1.51 -5.43
N GLY A 131 20.13 -1.66 -5.41
CA GLY A 131 19.37 -2.43 -6.40
C GLY A 131 19.23 -3.92 -6.07
N CYS A 132 19.47 -4.33 -4.82
CA CYS A 132 19.28 -5.73 -4.41
C CYS A 132 17.79 -6.03 -4.24
N LEU A 133 17.20 -6.89 -5.09
CA LEU A 133 15.75 -7.15 -5.16
C LEU A 133 14.96 -5.85 -5.24
N GLU A 134 15.37 -4.95 -6.16
CA GLU A 134 14.81 -3.60 -6.26
C GLU A 134 13.30 -3.63 -6.48
N GLU A 135 12.82 -4.46 -7.41
CA GLU A 135 11.41 -4.58 -7.74
C GLU A 135 10.58 -4.97 -6.50
N GLU A 136 11.02 -5.98 -5.77
CA GLU A 136 10.33 -6.48 -4.57
C GLU A 136 10.35 -5.46 -3.43
N CYS A 137 11.44 -4.72 -3.30
CA CYS A 137 11.56 -3.63 -2.33
C CYS A 137 10.62 -2.47 -2.69
N ARG A 138 10.57 -2.07 -3.96
CA ARG A 138 9.61 -1.08 -4.47
C ARG A 138 8.17 -1.51 -4.22
N GLN A 139 7.84 -2.80 -4.45
CA GLN A 139 6.50 -3.32 -4.16
C GLN A 139 6.10 -3.21 -2.68
N VAL A 140 7.02 -3.37 -1.75
CA VAL A 140 6.74 -3.18 -0.31
C VAL A 140 6.49 -1.72 0.01
N ALA A 141 7.26 -0.80 -0.56
CA ALA A 141 7.18 0.64 -0.34
C ALA A 141 6.19 1.36 -1.29
N ARG A 142 5.47 0.64 -2.18
CA ARG A 142 4.73 1.19 -3.33
C ARG A 142 3.79 2.36 -3.03
N VAL A 143 3.07 2.33 -1.89
CA VAL A 143 2.18 3.43 -1.50
C VAL A 143 2.99 4.72 -1.31
N PHE A 144 4.08 4.65 -0.56
CA PHE A 144 4.98 5.78 -0.36
C PHE A 144 5.61 6.25 -1.68
N LEU A 145 6.10 5.32 -2.49
CA LEU A 145 6.73 5.64 -3.78
C LEU A 145 5.75 6.36 -4.71
N THR A 146 4.52 5.86 -4.87
CA THR A 146 3.47 6.52 -5.67
C THR A 146 3.17 7.93 -5.13
N ASN A 147 3.05 8.09 -3.81
CA ASN A 147 2.80 9.40 -3.22
C ASN A 147 3.93 10.40 -3.54
N GLN A 148 5.19 9.97 -3.50
CA GLN A 148 6.35 10.81 -3.78
C GLN A 148 6.57 11.07 -5.28
N GLU A 149 6.44 10.03 -6.12
CA GLU A 149 6.71 10.11 -7.56
C GLU A 149 5.58 10.78 -8.34
N GLN A 150 4.32 10.57 -7.93
CA GLN A 150 3.14 11.01 -8.69
C GLN A 150 2.31 12.09 -7.98
N GLY A 151 2.63 12.43 -6.72
CA GLY A 151 1.93 13.48 -5.97
C GLY A 151 0.45 13.17 -5.71
N ARG A 152 0.07 11.89 -5.63
CA ARG A 152 -1.30 11.43 -5.43
C ARG A 152 -1.38 10.20 -4.51
N PRO A 153 -2.56 9.87 -3.95
CA PRO A 153 -2.79 8.60 -3.28
C PRO A 153 -2.50 7.39 -4.19
N TYR A 154 -2.13 6.27 -3.57
CA TYR A 154 -2.15 4.96 -4.21
C TYR A 154 -3.59 4.49 -4.36
N ILE A 155 -4.06 4.25 -5.58
CA ILE A 155 -5.48 4.03 -5.88
C ILE A 155 -5.75 2.57 -6.21
N ILE A 156 -6.72 1.99 -5.48
CA ILE A 156 -7.17 0.61 -5.64
C ILE A 156 -8.63 0.62 -6.07
N LEU A 157 -8.94 0.04 -7.21
CA LEU A 157 -10.32 -0.19 -7.64
C LEU A 157 -10.74 -1.59 -7.20
N LYS A 158 -11.98 -1.76 -6.69
CA LYS A 158 -12.48 -3.07 -6.29
C LYS A 158 -13.96 -3.21 -6.57
N TRP A 159 -14.35 -4.32 -7.20
CA TRP A 159 -15.75 -4.71 -7.34
C TRP A 159 -15.94 -6.23 -7.30
N ALA A 160 -17.20 -6.64 -7.25
CA ALA A 160 -17.63 -8.01 -7.50
C ALA A 160 -18.62 -8.01 -8.66
N GLU A 161 -18.61 -9.07 -9.47
CA GLU A 161 -19.44 -9.19 -10.67
C GLU A 161 -19.95 -10.61 -10.89
N SER A 162 -21.07 -10.72 -11.64
CA SER A 162 -21.58 -11.98 -12.13
C SER A 162 -20.70 -12.58 -13.25
N ALA A 163 -20.97 -13.81 -13.66
CA ALA A 163 -20.29 -14.47 -14.78
C ALA A 163 -20.43 -13.69 -16.11
N ASP A 164 -21.52 -12.97 -16.29
CA ASP A 164 -21.81 -12.14 -17.46
C ASP A 164 -21.51 -10.63 -17.25
N HIS A 165 -20.63 -10.33 -16.27
CA HIS A 165 -20.03 -9.01 -16.00
C HIS A 165 -21.03 -7.91 -15.59
N PHE A 166 -21.97 -8.22 -14.70
CA PHE A 166 -22.82 -7.23 -14.06
C PHE A 166 -22.48 -7.05 -12.57
N LEU A 167 -22.47 -5.81 -12.09
CA LEU A 167 -22.24 -5.45 -10.70
C LEU A 167 -23.49 -5.63 -9.84
N ASP A 168 -24.66 -5.47 -10.42
CA ASP A 168 -25.97 -5.57 -9.76
C ASP A 168 -27.10 -5.57 -10.79
N ARG A 169 -28.32 -5.84 -10.33
CA ARG A 169 -29.53 -5.58 -11.09
C ARG A 169 -29.80 -4.07 -11.20
N LEU A 170 -30.67 -3.68 -12.12
CA LEU A 170 -31.18 -2.30 -12.19
C LEU A 170 -32.18 -2.08 -11.05
N ARG A 171 -31.72 -1.51 -9.95
CA ARG A 171 -32.54 -1.16 -8.79
C ARG A 171 -33.06 0.28 -8.91
N GLN A 172 -34.30 0.51 -8.52
CA GLN A 172 -34.94 1.82 -8.50
C GLN A 172 -35.05 2.41 -7.10
N SER A 173 -35.00 1.56 -6.06
CA SER A 173 -35.15 1.99 -4.68
C SER A 173 -34.23 1.24 -3.72
N PRO A 174 -33.93 1.80 -2.53
CA PRO A 174 -33.11 1.15 -1.52
C PRO A 174 -33.79 -0.07 -0.85
N GLU A 175 -35.11 -0.26 -1.02
CA GLU A 175 -35.83 -1.43 -0.54
C GLU A 175 -35.51 -2.69 -1.37
N GLU A 176 -35.12 -2.51 -2.61
CA GLU A 176 -34.64 -3.59 -3.46
C GLU A 176 -33.25 -4.03 -3.03
N ARG A 177 -33.12 -5.29 -2.63
CA ARG A 177 -31.85 -5.82 -2.15
C ARG A 177 -30.83 -5.95 -3.27
N PRO A 178 -29.55 -5.55 -3.03
CA PRO A 178 -28.47 -5.80 -3.97
C PRO A 178 -28.21 -7.30 -4.14
N VAL A 179 -27.61 -7.67 -5.27
CA VAL A 179 -27.08 -9.01 -5.46
C VAL A 179 -25.93 -9.25 -4.49
N ALA A 180 -26.05 -10.30 -3.69
CA ALA A 180 -25.02 -10.66 -2.70
C ALA A 180 -24.01 -11.60 -3.34
N PHE A 181 -22.95 -11.05 -3.93
CA PHE A 181 -21.88 -11.83 -4.55
C PHE A 181 -20.93 -12.46 -3.53
N SER A 182 -20.46 -11.67 -2.56
CA SER A 182 -19.35 -12.11 -1.71
C SER A 182 -19.74 -13.13 -0.65
N THR A 183 -18.93 -14.19 -0.52
CA THR A 183 -18.98 -15.15 0.58
C THR A 183 -18.51 -14.51 1.90
N PRO A 184 -18.70 -15.16 3.06
CA PRO A 184 -18.11 -14.68 4.31
C PRO A 184 -16.58 -14.48 4.22
N HIS A 185 -15.86 -15.39 3.53
CA HIS A 185 -14.43 -15.32 3.39
C HIS A 185 -14.00 -14.17 2.44
N THR A 186 -14.58 -14.06 1.25
CA THR A 186 -14.23 -12.97 0.33
C THR A 186 -14.61 -11.60 0.89
N ARG A 187 -15.71 -11.52 1.66
CA ARG A 187 -16.09 -10.32 2.42
C ARG A 187 -15.03 -9.94 3.46
N MET A 188 -14.49 -10.91 4.19
CA MET A 188 -13.39 -10.68 5.13
C MET A 188 -12.16 -10.09 4.39
N LEU A 189 -11.83 -10.59 3.19
CA LEU A 189 -10.73 -10.05 2.37
C LEU A 189 -10.97 -8.59 1.97
N VAL A 190 -12.21 -8.21 1.62
CA VAL A 190 -12.59 -6.82 1.36
C VAL A 190 -12.36 -5.94 2.60
N HIS A 191 -12.79 -6.39 3.77
CA HIS A 191 -12.59 -5.66 5.02
C HIS A 191 -11.11 -5.53 5.39
N ARG A 192 -10.29 -6.54 5.09
CA ARG A 192 -8.84 -6.45 5.19
C ARG A 192 -8.27 -5.41 4.22
N LEU A 193 -8.81 -5.29 2.99
CA LEU A 193 -8.38 -4.29 2.04
C LEU A 193 -8.73 -2.88 2.54
N ARG A 194 -9.94 -2.67 3.06
CA ARG A 194 -10.38 -1.41 3.67
C ARG A 194 -9.47 -0.97 4.81
N SER A 195 -9.07 -1.90 5.71
CA SER A 195 -8.19 -1.57 6.82
C SER A 195 -6.78 -1.12 6.41
N ARG A 196 -6.40 -1.34 5.15
CA ARG A 196 -5.10 -0.99 4.58
C ARG A 196 -5.12 0.32 3.80
N CYS A 197 -6.30 0.91 3.60
CA CYS A 197 -6.47 2.16 2.88
C CYS A 197 -6.84 3.30 3.83
N SER A 198 -6.29 4.49 3.59
CA SER A 198 -6.57 5.68 4.39
C SER A 198 -7.87 6.37 3.97
N GLY A 199 -8.30 6.20 2.73
CA GLY A 199 -9.57 6.68 2.20
C GLY A 199 -10.35 5.60 1.45
N ILE A 200 -11.68 5.75 1.42
CA ILE A 200 -12.59 4.95 0.60
C ILE A 200 -13.60 5.86 -0.06
N VAL A 201 -13.86 5.64 -1.35
CA VAL A 201 -14.80 6.45 -2.12
C VAL A 201 -15.87 5.57 -2.76
N VAL A 202 -17.09 6.08 -2.74
CA VAL A 202 -18.26 5.54 -3.47
C VAL A 202 -18.96 6.65 -4.24
N GLY A 203 -19.73 6.28 -5.27
CA GLY A 203 -20.54 7.21 -6.01
C GLY A 203 -21.90 7.46 -5.33
N ARG A 204 -22.58 8.54 -5.74
CA ARG A 204 -23.86 8.98 -5.17
C ARG A 204 -24.93 7.88 -5.20
N ARG A 205 -25.11 7.19 -6.33
CA ARG A 205 -26.11 6.11 -6.44
C ARG A 205 -25.85 4.96 -5.48
N THR A 206 -24.58 4.62 -5.24
CA THR A 206 -24.20 3.60 -4.24
C THR A 206 -24.57 4.06 -2.83
N LEU A 207 -24.32 5.33 -2.49
CA LEU A 207 -24.71 5.88 -1.19
C LEU A 207 -26.22 5.84 -0.98
N GLU A 208 -26.99 6.29 -1.98
CA GLU A 208 -28.45 6.37 -1.92
C GLU A 208 -29.13 5.00 -1.82
N LEU A 209 -28.67 4.00 -2.62
CA LEU A 209 -29.28 2.68 -2.69
C LEU A 209 -28.82 1.72 -1.61
N ASP A 210 -27.54 1.78 -1.21
CA ASP A 210 -26.94 0.77 -0.33
C ASP A 210 -26.69 1.29 1.09
N ARG A 211 -26.61 2.60 1.29
CA ARG A 211 -26.25 3.24 2.57
C ARG A 211 -25.12 2.51 3.27
N PRO A 212 -23.98 2.32 2.58
CA PRO A 212 -22.94 1.41 3.04
C PRO A 212 -22.15 2.01 4.21
N SER A 213 -21.92 1.22 5.25
CA SER A 213 -21.12 1.66 6.40
C SER A 213 -19.63 1.78 6.13
N LEU A 214 -19.11 1.12 5.09
CA LEU A 214 -17.72 1.12 4.62
C LEU A 214 -16.65 0.88 5.71
N THR A 215 -17.01 0.20 6.79
CA THR A 215 -16.12 -0.14 7.90
C THR A 215 -15.32 -1.42 7.60
N ASN A 216 -14.33 -1.70 8.46
CA ASN A 216 -13.54 -2.93 8.43
C ASN A 216 -13.97 -3.98 9.48
N ARG A 217 -15.22 -3.95 9.95
CA ARG A 217 -15.75 -4.75 11.07
C ARG A 217 -15.52 -6.27 10.97
N TYR A 218 -15.33 -6.83 9.79
CA TYR A 218 -14.99 -8.24 9.59
C TYR A 218 -13.48 -8.52 9.53
N TRP A 219 -12.64 -7.49 9.80
CA TRP A 219 -11.19 -7.62 9.96
C TRP A 219 -10.74 -7.00 11.29
N PRO A 220 -10.96 -7.70 12.44
CA PRO A 220 -10.72 -7.12 13.76
C PRO A 220 -9.23 -6.99 14.12
N LEU A 221 -8.33 -7.49 13.25
CA LEU A 221 -6.88 -7.43 13.46
C LEU A 221 -6.29 -6.03 13.25
N SER A 222 -7.06 -5.08 12.70
CA SER A 222 -6.63 -3.70 12.51
C SER A 222 -7.65 -2.73 13.10
N PRO A 223 -7.19 -1.74 13.91
CA PRO A 223 -8.06 -0.70 14.44
C PRO A 223 -8.38 0.40 13.42
N TYR A 224 -7.70 0.41 12.27
CA TYR A 224 -7.80 1.48 11.29
C TYR A 224 -8.97 1.28 10.34
N SER A 225 -9.77 2.33 10.17
CA SER A 225 -10.84 2.43 9.17
C SER A 225 -10.60 3.62 8.26
N PRO A 226 -10.90 3.50 6.94
CA PRO A 226 -10.67 4.58 5.99
C PRO A 226 -11.60 5.78 6.24
N LYS A 227 -11.14 6.99 5.90
CA LYS A 227 -12.01 8.16 5.73
C LYS A 227 -12.99 7.89 4.58
N ARG A 228 -14.24 8.31 4.72
CA ARG A 228 -15.29 8.02 3.74
C ARG A 228 -15.54 9.22 2.82
N PHE A 229 -15.46 9.00 1.52
CA PHE A 229 -15.69 10.02 0.50
C PHE A 229 -16.88 9.66 -0.37
N LEU A 230 -17.70 10.67 -0.66
CA LEU A 230 -18.73 10.62 -1.69
C LEU A 230 -18.23 11.32 -2.95
N LEU A 231 -18.15 10.62 -4.08
CA LEU A 231 -17.90 11.24 -5.38
C LEU A 231 -19.22 11.82 -5.93
N SER A 232 -19.31 13.15 -6.00
CA SER A 232 -20.43 13.86 -6.59
C SER A 232 -20.04 15.28 -7.02
N SER A 233 -20.38 15.68 -8.23
CA SER A 233 -20.24 17.07 -8.71
C SER A 233 -21.25 18.03 -8.09
N GLN A 234 -22.35 17.51 -7.55
CA GLN A 234 -23.41 18.27 -6.90
C GLN A 234 -23.18 18.36 -5.40
N GLU A 235 -23.72 19.42 -4.77
CA GLU A 235 -23.85 19.48 -3.32
C GLU A 235 -24.78 18.37 -2.83
N VAL A 236 -24.35 17.72 -1.76
CA VAL A 236 -25.11 16.67 -1.06
C VAL A 236 -24.98 16.95 0.43
N ASP A 237 -26.10 16.90 1.14
CA ASP A 237 -26.10 16.92 2.60
C ASP A 237 -25.58 15.57 3.10
N LEU A 238 -24.39 15.59 3.67
CA LEU A 238 -23.68 14.39 4.08
C LEU A 238 -23.83 14.14 5.58
N GLU A 239 -24.04 12.91 5.95
CA GLU A 239 -23.97 12.49 7.35
C GLU A 239 -22.55 12.71 7.93
N PRO A 240 -22.41 12.92 9.24
CA PRO A 240 -21.11 13.09 9.89
C PRO A 240 -20.12 11.97 9.55
N GLY A 241 -18.89 12.35 9.24
CA GLY A 241 -17.80 11.44 8.89
C GLY A 241 -17.75 11.03 7.42
N TRP A 242 -18.52 11.72 6.57
CA TRP A 242 -18.36 11.70 5.13
C TRP A 242 -17.80 13.03 4.63
N GLU A 243 -16.97 12.96 3.60
CA GLU A 243 -16.39 14.11 2.91
C GLU A 243 -16.77 14.06 1.43
N LEU A 244 -16.93 15.24 0.80
CA LEU A 244 -17.29 15.33 -0.60
C LEU A 244 -16.06 15.40 -1.49
N LEU A 245 -15.92 14.44 -2.41
CA LEU A 245 -14.96 14.48 -3.51
C LEU A 245 -15.68 14.95 -4.78
N ARG A 246 -15.30 16.11 -5.33
CA ARG A 246 -16.04 16.78 -6.42
C ARG A 246 -15.80 16.17 -7.79
N SER A 247 -14.60 15.65 -8.04
CA SER A 247 -14.18 15.14 -9.34
C SER A 247 -13.06 14.10 -9.19
N VAL A 248 -12.88 13.34 -10.25
CA VAL A 248 -11.72 12.45 -10.42
C VAL A 248 -10.73 13.20 -11.33
N SER A 249 -9.76 13.87 -10.72
CA SER A 249 -8.73 14.63 -11.43
C SER A 249 -7.40 14.61 -10.66
N PRO A 250 -6.27 14.88 -11.32
CA PRO A 250 -4.97 15.00 -10.65
C PRO A 250 -4.98 15.99 -9.47
N GLU A 251 -5.67 17.12 -9.61
CA GLU A 251 -5.78 18.15 -8.57
C GLU A 251 -6.54 17.65 -7.35
N SER A 252 -7.66 16.96 -7.58
CA SER A 252 -8.44 16.34 -6.51
C SER A 252 -7.64 15.27 -5.78
N MET A 253 -6.86 14.48 -6.50
CA MET A 253 -5.99 13.44 -5.91
C MET A 253 -4.84 14.08 -5.12
N SER A 254 -4.21 15.14 -5.64
CA SER A 254 -3.18 15.89 -4.92
C SER A 254 -3.72 16.51 -3.63
N TYR A 255 -4.93 17.06 -3.68
CA TYR A 255 -5.61 17.57 -2.46
C TYR A 255 -5.82 16.45 -1.43
N LEU A 256 -6.32 15.28 -1.83
CA LEU A 256 -6.48 14.13 -0.92
C LEU A 256 -5.15 13.75 -0.25
N LEU A 257 -4.04 13.76 -1.00
CA LEU A 257 -2.73 13.46 -0.45
C LEU A 257 -2.29 14.50 0.59
N MET A 258 -2.54 15.80 0.36
CA MET A 258 -2.28 16.85 1.35
C MET A 258 -3.10 16.68 2.63
N GLU A 259 -4.31 16.13 2.54
CA GLU A 259 -5.17 15.76 3.67
C GLU A 259 -4.79 14.40 4.31
N ASN A 260 -3.56 13.90 4.04
CA ASN A 260 -3.03 12.63 4.52
C ASN A 260 -3.82 11.39 4.06
N VAL A 261 -4.52 11.45 2.94
CA VAL A 261 -5.06 10.27 2.26
C VAL A 261 -3.99 9.70 1.34
N THR A 262 -3.15 8.82 1.88
CA THR A 262 -2.01 8.22 1.16
C THR A 262 -2.42 7.06 0.25
N SER A 263 -3.57 6.44 0.52
CA SER A 263 -4.15 5.37 -0.29
C SER A 263 -5.66 5.48 -0.35
N LEU A 264 -6.26 5.25 -1.52
CA LEU A 264 -7.68 5.38 -1.79
C LEU A 264 -8.24 4.07 -2.34
N LEU A 265 -9.28 3.54 -1.69
CA LEU A 265 -10.04 2.40 -2.18
C LEU A 265 -11.32 2.89 -2.88
N VAL A 266 -11.54 2.49 -4.11
CA VAL A 266 -12.73 2.80 -4.89
C VAL A 266 -13.63 1.57 -4.91
N GLU A 267 -14.72 1.61 -4.14
CA GLU A 267 -15.75 0.56 -4.10
C GLU A 267 -17.08 1.02 -4.69
N GLY A 268 -17.05 2.07 -5.51
CA GLY A 268 -18.25 2.70 -6.07
C GLY A 268 -18.93 1.88 -7.15
N GLY A 269 -20.12 2.35 -7.58
CA GLY A 269 -20.82 1.81 -8.73
C GLY A 269 -20.05 1.98 -10.04
N ALA A 270 -20.60 1.43 -11.13
CA ALA A 270 -19.96 1.39 -12.45
C ALA A 270 -19.44 2.76 -12.94
N GLU A 271 -20.18 3.84 -12.73
CA GLU A 271 -19.81 5.19 -13.17
C GLU A 271 -18.56 5.68 -12.42
N THR A 272 -18.51 5.48 -11.10
CA THR A 272 -17.33 5.85 -10.29
C THR A 272 -16.10 5.07 -10.74
N LEU A 273 -16.20 3.75 -10.90
CA LEU A 273 -15.11 2.90 -11.37
C LEU A 273 -14.62 3.32 -12.75
N ARG A 274 -15.54 3.59 -13.70
CA ARG A 274 -15.20 4.08 -15.04
C ARG A 274 -14.50 5.43 -14.99
N ALA A 275 -14.96 6.37 -14.16
CA ALA A 275 -14.32 7.68 -14.03
C ALA A 275 -12.85 7.57 -13.63
N PHE A 276 -12.50 6.66 -12.71
CA PHE A 276 -11.10 6.42 -12.34
C PHE A 276 -10.30 5.72 -13.45
N LEU A 277 -10.90 4.78 -14.17
CA LEU A 277 -10.26 4.09 -15.30
C LEU A 277 -10.01 5.05 -16.46
N GLU A 278 -11.00 5.86 -16.85
CA GLU A 278 -10.92 6.85 -17.93
C GLU A 278 -9.93 7.99 -17.63
N ALA A 279 -9.85 8.40 -16.35
CA ALA A 279 -8.86 9.37 -15.89
C ALA A 279 -7.46 8.79 -15.76
N ASP A 280 -7.28 7.49 -15.99
CA ASP A 280 -6.01 6.77 -15.80
C ASP A 280 -5.46 6.86 -14.36
N LEU A 281 -6.34 6.99 -13.36
CA LEU A 281 -6.03 7.14 -11.95
C LEU A 281 -6.31 5.85 -11.18
N TRP A 282 -5.41 4.87 -11.34
CA TRP A 282 -5.44 3.60 -10.62
C TRP A 282 -4.05 2.95 -10.58
N ASP A 283 -3.81 2.10 -9.59
CA ASP A 283 -2.56 1.34 -9.41
C ASP A 283 -2.80 -0.15 -9.29
N GLU A 284 -3.87 -0.56 -8.62
CA GLU A 284 -4.32 -1.96 -8.52
C GLU A 284 -5.82 -2.06 -8.78
N ILE A 285 -6.24 -3.17 -9.38
CA ILE A 285 -7.66 -3.52 -9.54
C ILE A 285 -7.88 -4.91 -8.95
N TYR A 286 -8.92 -5.06 -8.15
CA TYR A 286 -9.37 -6.35 -7.62
C TYR A 286 -10.78 -6.65 -8.09
N VAL A 287 -10.96 -7.76 -8.81
CA VAL A 287 -12.24 -8.23 -9.29
C VAL A 287 -12.57 -9.56 -8.64
N GLU A 288 -13.74 -9.67 -8.04
CA GLU A 288 -14.33 -10.93 -7.58
C GLU A 288 -15.41 -11.33 -8.60
N GLN A 289 -15.13 -12.34 -9.43
CA GLN A 289 -16.11 -12.89 -10.39
C GLN A 289 -16.76 -14.13 -9.80
N VAL A 290 -18.10 -14.18 -9.88
CA VAL A 290 -18.92 -15.28 -9.37
C VAL A 290 -19.45 -16.10 -10.54
N PRO A 291 -18.82 -17.24 -10.86
CA PRO A 291 -19.12 -17.99 -12.08
C PRO A 291 -20.54 -18.61 -12.09
N ASP A 292 -21.11 -18.89 -10.92
CA ASP A 292 -22.43 -19.52 -10.77
C ASP A 292 -23.59 -18.52 -10.78
N VAL A 293 -23.34 -17.22 -10.98
CA VAL A 293 -24.35 -16.17 -11.02
C VAL A 293 -24.35 -15.48 -12.39
N THR A 294 -25.49 -15.52 -13.05
CA THR A 294 -25.75 -14.80 -14.33
C THR A 294 -26.96 -13.92 -14.12
N LEU A 295 -26.87 -12.63 -14.50
CA LEU A 295 -27.97 -11.67 -14.32
C LEU A 295 -28.75 -11.43 -15.62
N GLY A 296 -28.13 -11.58 -16.80
CA GLY A 296 -28.72 -11.30 -18.11
C GLY A 296 -28.82 -9.81 -18.42
N GLU A 297 -29.27 -9.02 -17.45
CA GLU A 297 -29.36 -7.55 -17.51
C GLU A 297 -29.03 -6.89 -16.17
N GLY A 298 -28.59 -5.64 -16.18
CA GLY A 298 -28.24 -4.95 -14.94
C GLY A 298 -27.25 -3.80 -15.14
N VAL A 299 -26.55 -3.46 -14.06
CA VAL A 299 -25.49 -2.46 -14.05
C VAL A 299 -24.18 -3.11 -14.50
N LYS A 300 -23.78 -2.85 -15.74
CA LYS A 300 -22.61 -3.49 -16.34
C LYS A 300 -21.30 -3.05 -15.66
N ALA A 301 -20.43 -4.01 -15.35
CA ALA A 301 -19.10 -3.74 -14.84
C ALA A 301 -18.25 -2.98 -15.88
N PRO A 302 -17.21 -2.23 -15.47
CA PRO A 302 -16.21 -1.72 -16.42
C PRO A 302 -15.53 -2.87 -17.16
N SER A 303 -15.26 -2.71 -18.47
CA SER A 303 -14.46 -3.67 -19.22
C SER A 303 -12.98 -3.54 -18.85
N LEU A 304 -12.31 -4.69 -18.72
CA LEU A 304 -10.86 -4.83 -18.55
C LEU A 304 -10.23 -5.63 -19.69
N ASP A 305 -10.87 -5.72 -20.87
CA ASP A 305 -10.45 -6.55 -21.99
C ASP A 305 -9.03 -6.25 -22.49
N ALA A 306 -8.54 -5.02 -22.27
CA ALA A 306 -7.19 -4.59 -22.60
C ALA A 306 -6.13 -4.93 -21.55
N LEU A 307 -6.52 -5.48 -20.39
CA LEU A 307 -5.64 -5.76 -19.27
C LEU A 307 -5.54 -7.27 -19.03
N THR A 308 -4.34 -7.70 -18.64
CA THR A 308 -4.10 -9.08 -18.21
C THR A 308 -3.91 -9.11 -16.69
N PRO A 309 -4.61 -9.99 -15.96
CA PRO A 309 -4.41 -10.09 -14.52
C PRO A 309 -2.99 -10.61 -14.22
N ASP A 310 -2.31 -9.98 -13.26
CA ASP A 310 -1.02 -10.44 -12.74
C ASP A 310 -1.17 -11.58 -11.73
N ARG A 311 -2.39 -11.78 -11.23
CA ARG A 311 -2.72 -12.85 -10.30
C ARG A 311 -4.18 -13.28 -10.40
N GLU A 312 -4.38 -14.61 -10.39
CA GLU A 312 -5.68 -15.23 -10.22
C GLU A 312 -5.65 -16.17 -9.00
N LEU A 313 -6.71 -16.15 -8.21
CA LEU A 313 -6.94 -17.07 -7.08
C LEU A 313 -8.38 -17.52 -7.08
N VAL A 314 -8.62 -18.80 -6.81
CA VAL A 314 -9.97 -19.31 -6.56
C VAL A 314 -10.20 -19.44 -5.05
N ARG A 315 -11.31 -18.87 -4.55
CA ARG A 315 -11.74 -18.95 -3.15
C ARG A 315 -13.25 -19.13 -3.08
N ASP A 316 -13.67 -20.17 -2.38
CA ASP A 316 -15.11 -20.54 -2.24
C ASP A 316 -15.85 -20.61 -3.59
N GLY A 317 -15.18 -21.07 -4.64
CA GLY A 317 -15.73 -21.12 -6.01
C GLY A 317 -15.66 -19.79 -6.78
N HIS A 318 -15.29 -18.69 -6.16
CA HIS A 318 -15.15 -17.40 -6.84
C HIS A 318 -13.75 -17.22 -7.41
N HIS A 319 -13.64 -16.59 -8.57
CA HIS A 319 -12.38 -16.15 -9.16
C HIS A 319 -12.04 -14.76 -8.67
N LEU A 320 -10.86 -14.61 -8.09
CA LEU A 320 -10.33 -13.34 -7.58
C LEU A 320 -9.17 -12.93 -8.47
N TYR A 321 -9.41 -11.95 -9.33
CA TYR A 321 -8.40 -11.39 -10.23
C TYR A 321 -7.78 -10.16 -9.61
N ARG A 322 -6.45 -10.02 -9.83
CA ARG A 322 -5.73 -8.79 -9.55
C ARG A 322 -5.02 -8.31 -10.80
N TYR A 323 -5.11 -7.01 -11.04
CA TYR A 323 -4.37 -6.31 -12.09
C TYR A 323 -3.50 -5.26 -11.44
N ARG A 324 -2.29 -5.09 -11.93
CA ARG A 324 -1.35 -4.05 -11.53
C ARG A 324 -0.84 -3.30 -12.75
N ARG A 325 -0.63 -2.00 -12.58
CA ARG A 325 -0.14 -1.15 -13.66
C ARG A 325 1.35 -1.41 -13.98
N TRP A 326 2.10 -1.95 -13.06
CA TRP A 326 3.55 -2.13 -13.11
C TRP A 326 3.95 -3.54 -12.62
N ALA A 327 3.40 -4.52 -13.27
CA ALA A 327 3.78 -5.92 -13.13
C ALA A 327 4.73 -6.32 -14.26
#